data_17acc72f236899973ab50232f672d47e
#
_entry.id   17acc72f236899973ab50232f672d47e
#
_cell.length_a   1.000
_cell.length_b   1.000
_cell.length_c   1.000
_cell.angle_alpha   90.00
_cell.angle_beta   90.00
_cell.angle_gamma   90.00
#
_symmetry.space_group_name_H-M   'P 1'
#
loop_
_entity.id
_entity.type
_entity.pdbx_description
1 polymer ?
#
loop_
_entity_poly.entity_id
_entity_poly.type
_entity_poly.pdbx_seq_one_letter_code
_entity_poly.pdbx_strand_id
1 'polypeptide(L)'
;MKKSLLALAVLSAFAGAASAQSSVTLSGRVDAGLIRQNGAWNMGGSQSGYNALTFSGREDLGGGMNAFFTLNHRFGINDGSINNPGGASNFCRNVFVGLGGGFGDVRLGRMLMPLQEWNGAFDAFDTGYVASTHTGGIMATVRSTNTIYYRSPSLGGFFAHAGI
;
A
#
# COMPACT_ATOMS: atom_id res chain seq x y z
N MET A 1 -34.39 40.20 -9.11
CA MET A 1 -32.95 40.46 -8.94
C MET A 1 -32.37 39.97 -7.60
N LYS A 2 -32.99 40.21 -6.44
CA LYS A 2 -32.44 39.77 -5.12
C LYS A 2 -32.38 38.20 -4.99
N LYS A 3 -33.36 37.49 -5.54
CA LYS A 3 -33.40 36.00 -5.48
C LYS A 3 -32.33 35.33 -6.34
N SER A 4 -31.97 35.92 -7.48
CA SER A 4 -30.93 35.40 -8.38
C SER A 4 -29.52 35.67 -7.84
N LEU A 5 -29.31 36.79 -7.12
CA LEU A 5 -28.07 37.06 -6.44
C LEU A 5 -27.83 36.12 -5.25
N LEU A 6 -28.90 35.78 -4.53
CA LEU A 6 -28.80 34.80 -3.43
C LEU A 6 -28.46 33.39 -3.95
N ALA A 7 -29.13 32.98 -5.06
CA ALA A 7 -28.82 31.70 -5.69
C ALA A 7 -27.38 31.63 -6.24
N LEU A 8 -26.88 32.72 -6.80
CA LEU A 8 -25.49 32.80 -7.28
C LEU A 8 -24.47 32.75 -6.12
N ALA A 9 -24.77 33.44 -5.01
CA ALA A 9 -23.93 33.41 -3.81
C ALA A 9 -23.88 32.01 -3.17
N VAL A 10 -25.00 31.29 -3.14
CA VAL A 10 -25.06 29.91 -2.65
C VAL A 10 -24.29 28.98 -3.59
N LEU A 11 -24.50 29.09 -4.91
CA LEU A 11 -23.77 28.30 -5.90
C LEU A 11 -22.25 28.56 -5.87
N SER A 12 -21.81 29.80 -5.69
CA SER A 12 -20.39 30.14 -5.56
C SER A 12 -19.77 29.64 -4.26
N ALA A 13 -20.52 29.58 -3.16
CA ALA A 13 -20.08 28.98 -1.91
C ALA A 13 -19.89 27.46 -2.02
N PHE A 14 -20.71 26.78 -2.80
CA PHE A 14 -20.53 25.35 -3.09
C PHE A 14 -19.43 25.07 -4.14
N ALA A 15 -19.20 25.96 -5.09
CA ALA A 15 -18.12 25.81 -6.08
C ALA A 15 -16.71 25.88 -5.47
N GLY A 16 -16.54 26.60 -4.37
CA GLY A 16 -15.26 26.67 -3.64
C GLY A 16 -14.92 25.39 -2.84
N ALA A 17 -15.89 24.54 -2.56
CA ALA A 17 -15.70 23.30 -1.81
C ALA A 17 -15.32 22.10 -2.69
N ALA A 18 -15.40 22.22 -4.02
CA ALA A 18 -15.17 21.14 -4.97
C ALA A 18 -13.75 21.06 -5.53
N SER A 19 -12.75 21.55 -4.81
CA SER A 19 -11.33 21.33 -5.16
C SER A 19 -10.84 20.03 -4.53
N ALA A 20 -11.48 18.91 -4.91
CA ALA A 20 -10.95 17.59 -4.63
C ALA A 20 -9.67 17.42 -5.44
N GLN A 21 -8.52 17.54 -4.81
CA GLN A 21 -7.24 17.31 -5.48
C GLN A 21 -6.96 15.80 -5.50
N SER A 22 -7.47 15.15 -6.54
CA SER A 22 -7.14 13.75 -6.82
C SER A 22 -5.66 13.65 -7.19
N SER A 23 -4.97 12.73 -6.58
CA SER A 23 -3.58 12.44 -6.91
C SER A 23 -3.39 10.96 -7.22
N VAL A 24 -2.69 10.68 -8.31
CA VAL A 24 -2.21 9.33 -8.62
C VAL A 24 -0.69 9.38 -8.68
N THR A 25 -0.06 8.55 -7.90
CA THR A 25 1.40 8.45 -7.81
C THR A 25 1.83 7.09 -8.34
N LEU A 26 2.77 7.10 -9.28
CA LEU A 26 3.54 5.92 -9.66
C LEU A 26 4.87 5.98 -8.92
N SER A 27 5.16 4.95 -8.15
CA SER A 27 6.42 4.78 -7.44
C SER A 27 6.93 3.36 -7.61
N GLY A 28 8.16 3.11 -7.18
CA GLY A 28 8.67 1.76 -7.29
C GLY A 28 10.11 1.64 -6.80
N ARG A 29 10.60 0.43 -6.87
CA ARG A 29 11.98 0.07 -6.59
C ARG A 29 12.47 -0.89 -7.67
N VAL A 30 13.68 -0.65 -8.14
CA VAL A 30 14.40 -1.54 -9.03
C VAL A 30 15.71 -1.89 -8.34
N ASP A 31 15.94 -3.18 -8.15
CA ASP A 31 17.12 -3.73 -7.50
C ASP A 31 17.70 -4.85 -8.38
N ALA A 32 18.95 -4.71 -8.78
CA ALA A 32 19.66 -5.69 -9.59
C ALA A 32 21.06 -5.92 -9.05
N GLY A 33 21.49 -7.16 -9.06
CA GLY A 33 22.82 -7.54 -8.59
C GLY A 33 23.32 -8.80 -9.23
N LEU A 34 24.62 -9.04 -9.11
CA LEU A 34 25.25 -10.29 -9.47
C LEU A 34 25.36 -11.20 -8.25
N ILE A 35 24.84 -12.40 -8.38
CA ILE A 35 24.83 -13.41 -7.33
C ILE A 35 25.64 -14.62 -7.81
N ARG A 36 26.53 -15.11 -6.98
CA ARG A 36 27.19 -16.39 -7.23
C ARG A 36 26.49 -17.48 -6.40
N GLN A 37 25.78 -18.35 -7.07
CA GLN A 37 25.07 -19.46 -6.44
C GLN A 37 25.45 -20.77 -7.11
N ASN A 38 25.82 -21.79 -6.32
CA ASN A 38 26.24 -23.10 -6.81
C ASN A 38 27.37 -23.05 -7.85
N GLY A 39 28.30 -22.10 -7.69
CA GLY A 39 29.45 -21.94 -8.60
C GLY A 39 29.18 -21.12 -9.86
N ALA A 40 27.94 -20.83 -10.20
CA ALA A 40 27.55 -20.02 -11.35
C ALA A 40 27.21 -18.57 -10.96
N TRP A 41 27.54 -17.64 -11.84
CA TRP A 41 27.13 -16.25 -11.73
C TRP A 41 25.75 -16.06 -12.38
N ASN A 42 24.85 -15.45 -11.66
CA ASN A 42 23.52 -15.10 -12.13
C ASN A 42 23.25 -13.63 -11.87
N MET A 43 22.49 -12.99 -12.76
CA MET A 43 21.86 -11.71 -12.48
C MET A 43 20.55 -11.98 -11.76
N GLY A 44 20.31 -11.26 -10.68
CA GLY A 44 19.05 -11.34 -9.93
C GLY A 44 18.73 -10.05 -9.22
N GLY A 45 17.49 -9.94 -8.79
CA GLY A 45 17.04 -8.88 -7.90
C GLY A 45 16.96 -9.36 -6.46
N SER A 46 16.42 -8.53 -5.59
CA SER A 46 16.16 -8.83 -4.18
C SER A 46 17.41 -8.91 -3.31
N GLN A 47 18.45 -8.16 -3.65
CA GLN A 47 19.62 -8.01 -2.79
C GLN A 47 19.28 -7.13 -1.57
N SER A 48 18.62 -5.98 -1.80
CA SER A 48 18.13 -5.09 -0.76
C SER A 48 16.59 -5.06 -0.69
N GLY A 49 15.91 -5.68 -1.64
CA GLY A 49 14.46 -5.78 -1.65
C GLY A 49 13.89 -6.20 -2.99
N TYR A 50 12.59 -6.24 -3.09
CA TYR A 50 11.92 -6.72 -4.29
C TYR A 50 11.76 -5.61 -5.34
N ASN A 51 11.93 -5.96 -6.62
CA ASN A 51 11.53 -5.09 -7.71
C ASN A 51 10.01 -4.97 -7.74
N ALA A 52 9.51 -3.75 -7.74
CA ALA A 52 8.08 -3.50 -7.71
C ALA A 52 7.73 -2.14 -8.32
N LEU A 53 6.56 -2.08 -8.95
CA LEU A 53 5.85 -0.86 -9.30
C LEU A 53 4.61 -0.74 -8.41
N THR A 54 4.37 0.44 -7.89
CA THR A 54 3.23 0.74 -7.04
C THR A 54 2.47 1.92 -7.62
N PHE A 55 1.20 1.69 -7.90
CA PHE A 55 0.23 2.73 -8.21
C PHE A 55 -0.54 3.02 -6.93
N SER A 56 -0.58 4.25 -6.51
CA SER A 56 -1.37 4.68 -5.36
C SER A 56 -2.10 5.98 -5.70
N GLY A 57 -3.26 6.15 -5.14
CA GLY A 57 -4.03 7.36 -5.32
C GLY A 57 -4.80 7.72 -4.06
N ARG A 58 -5.10 9.00 -3.96
CA ARG A 58 -5.93 9.57 -2.89
C ARG A 58 -6.85 10.63 -3.47
N GLU A 59 -8.10 10.57 -3.07
CA GLU A 59 -9.17 11.50 -3.37
C GLU A 59 -9.66 12.12 -2.07
N ASP A 60 -9.70 13.43 -1.99
CA ASP A 60 -10.34 14.14 -0.89
C ASP A 60 -11.86 14.17 -1.12
N LEU A 61 -12.62 13.65 -0.17
CA LEU A 61 -14.08 13.59 -0.22
C LEU A 61 -14.72 14.76 0.54
N GLY A 62 -13.91 15.66 1.10
CA GLY A 62 -14.39 16.72 1.96
C GLY A 62 -14.67 16.26 3.39
N GLY A 63 -14.85 17.21 4.31
CA GLY A 63 -15.16 16.91 5.71
C GLY A 63 -14.05 16.12 6.45
N GLY A 64 -12.81 16.15 5.97
CA GLY A 64 -11.70 15.36 6.50
C GLY A 64 -11.72 13.89 6.11
N MET A 65 -12.58 13.49 5.18
CA MET A 65 -12.65 12.14 4.63
C MET A 65 -11.87 12.04 3.32
N ASN A 66 -11.34 10.86 3.04
CA ASN A 66 -10.67 10.57 1.79
C ASN A 66 -10.88 9.12 1.36
N ALA A 67 -10.93 8.88 0.05
CA ALA A 67 -10.79 7.57 -0.54
C ALA A 67 -9.34 7.37 -1.01
N PHE A 68 -8.83 6.15 -0.96
CA PHE A 68 -7.49 5.85 -1.43
C PHE A 68 -7.39 4.43 -1.97
N PHE A 69 -6.38 4.18 -2.78
CA PHE A 69 -6.08 2.84 -3.27
C PHE A 69 -4.57 2.60 -3.35
N THR A 70 -4.20 1.34 -3.37
CA THR A 70 -2.85 0.87 -3.66
C THR A 70 -2.90 -0.38 -4.51
N LEU A 71 -2.12 -0.39 -5.60
CA LEU A 71 -1.91 -1.55 -6.48
C LEU A 71 -0.41 -1.77 -6.61
N ASN A 72 0.09 -2.89 -6.10
CA ASN A 72 1.52 -3.18 -6.13
C ASN A 72 1.81 -4.41 -7.00
N HIS A 73 2.59 -4.20 -8.06
CA HIS A 73 3.05 -5.20 -9.01
C HIS A 73 4.53 -5.53 -8.77
N ARG A 74 4.89 -6.82 -8.72
CA ARG A 74 6.28 -7.28 -8.59
C ARG A 74 6.75 -7.93 -9.89
N PHE A 75 8.03 -7.73 -10.21
CA PHE A 75 8.63 -8.30 -11.42
C PHE A 75 10.07 -8.80 -11.18
N GLY A 76 10.51 -9.74 -11.99
CA GLY A 76 11.89 -10.16 -12.08
C GLY A 76 12.67 -9.18 -12.94
N ILE A 77 13.82 -8.70 -12.45
CA ILE A 77 14.67 -7.77 -13.22
C ILE A 77 15.46 -8.47 -14.32
N ASN A 78 15.70 -9.76 -14.13
CA ASN A 78 16.50 -10.59 -15.03
C ASN A 78 15.74 -11.02 -16.29
N ASP A 79 14.42 -11.17 -16.22
CA ASP A 79 13.59 -11.78 -17.27
C ASP A 79 12.24 -11.10 -17.49
N GLY A 80 11.92 -10.07 -16.69
CA GLY A 80 10.62 -9.39 -16.74
C GLY A 80 9.46 -10.24 -16.24
N SER A 81 9.70 -11.41 -15.69
CA SER A 81 8.65 -12.29 -15.18
C SER A 81 7.87 -11.65 -14.02
N ILE A 82 6.65 -12.12 -13.83
CA ILE A 82 5.86 -11.75 -12.66
C ILE A 82 6.43 -12.48 -11.45
N ASN A 83 7.06 -11.75 -10.53
CA ASN A 83 7.62 -12.32 -9.32
C ASN A 83 6.53 -12.44 -8.23
N ASN A 84 5.70 -13.46 -8.33
CA ASN A 84 4.65 -13.74 -7.37
C ASN A 84 4.90 -15.08 -6.64
N PRO A 85 5.28 -15.05 -5.34
CA PRO A 85 5.48 -16.26 -4.55
C PRO A 85 4.17 -16.96 -4.17
N GLY A 86 3.27 -17.23 -5.05
CA GLY A 86 2.00 -17.89 -4.71
C GLY A 86 0.99 -17.95 -5.83
N GLY A 87 1.40 -17.65 -7.07
CA GLY A 87 0.51 -17.80 -8.22
C GLY A 87 0.57 -16.65 -9.24
N ALA A 88 -0.15 -16.81 -10.32
CA ALA A 88 -0.06 -15.99 -11.53
C ALA A 88 -0.87 -14.67 -11.48
N SER A 89 -0.89 -13.95 -10.39
CA SER A 89 -1.57 -12.64 -10.37
C SER A 89 -0.58 -11.50 -10.62
N ASN A 90 -0.94 -10.59 -11.51
CA ASN A 90 -0.14 -9.42 -11.85
C ASN A 90 0.11 -8.50 -10.66
N PHE A 91 -0.87 -8.37 -9.78
CA PHE A 91 -0.78 -7.58 -8.55
C PHE A 91 -0.77 -8.54 -7.36
N CYS A 92 0.40 -8.76 -6.77
CA CYS A 92 0.58 -9.83 -5.80
C CYS A 92 0.82 -9.38 -4.37
N ARG A 93 1.08 -8.10 -4.14
CA ARG A 93 1.37 -7.59 -2.79
C ARG A 93 0.15 -6.89 -2.19
N ASN A 94 0.18 -5.57 -2.14
CA ASN A 94 -0.92 -4.79 -1.62
C ASN A 94 -1.82 -4.38 -2.78
N VAL A 95 -3.07 -4.80 -2.74
CA VAL A 95 -4.11 -4.49 -3.73
C VAL A 95 -5.37 -4.22 -2.95
N PHE A 96 -5.62 -2.97 -2.66
CA PHE A 96 -6.77 -2.57 -1.85
C PHE A 96 -7.27 -1.18 -2.21
N VAL A 97 -8.52 -0.94 -1.87
CA VAL A 97 -9.15 0.38 -1.77
C VAL A 97 -9.47 0.67 -0.30
N GLY A 98 -9.55 1.93 0.07
CA GLY A 98 -9.86 2.30 1.44
C GLY A 98 -10.55 3.64 1.56
N LEU A 99 -11.16 3.83 2.72
CA LEU A 99 -11.70 5.09 3.19
C LEU A 99 -11.00 5.49 4.48
N GLY A 100 -10.58 6.74 4.58
CA GLY A 100 -9.92 7.30 5.75
C GLY A 100 -10.61 8.56 6.24
N GLY A 101 -10.40 8.87 7.50
CA GLY A 101 -10.96 10.06 8.15
C GLY A 101 -10.58 10.16 9.61
N GLY A 102 -11.28 10.99 10.37
CA GLY A 102 -11.09 11.12 11.82
C GLY A 102 -11.32 9.82 12.60
N PHE A 103 -12.01 8.86 12.01
CA PHE A 103 -12.25 7.53 12.58
C PHE A 103 -11.07 6.54 12.37
N GLY A 104 -10.03 6.93 11.65
CA GLY A 104 -8.98 6.05 11.17
C GLY A 104 -9.15 5.67 9.72
N ASP A 105 -8.79 4.43 9.34
CA ASP A 105 -8.99 3.94 7.98
C ASP A 105 -9.55 2.52 7.91
N VAL A 106 -10.39 2.28 6.91
CA VAL A 106 -10.92 0.96 6.53
C VAL A 106 -10.42 0.63 5.14
N ARG A 107 -9.90 -0.57 4.95
CA ARG A 107 -9.35 -1.06 3.68
C ARG A 107 -10.00 -2.37 3.29
N LEU A 108 -10.22 -2.55 1.99
CA LEU A 108 -10.82 -3.75 1.41
C LEU A 108 -9.91 -4.29 0.30
N GLY A 109 -9.51 -5.55 0.40
CA GLY A 109 -8.70 -6.18 -0.64
C GLY A 109 -7.65 -7.14 -0.11
N ARG A 110 -6.49 -7.15 -0.78
CA ARG A 110 -5.32 -7.95 -0.40
C ARG A 110 -4.25 -7.06 0.22
N MET A 111 -3.82 -7.37 1.43
CA MET A 111 -2.83 -6.56 2.14
C MET A 111 -2.07 -7.35 3.20
N LEU A 112 -1.03 -6.72 3.73
CA LEU A 112 -0.32 -7.23 4.91
C LEU A 112 -1.29 -7.32 6.09
N MET A 113 -1.20 -8.42 6.81
CA MET A 113 -1.92 -8.56 8.08
C MET A 113 -1.23 -7.75 9.18
N PRO A 114 -1.98 -7.29 10.21
CA PRO A 114 -1.44 -6.42 11.26
C PRO A 114 -0.13 -6.93 11.88
N LEU A 115 -0.08 -8.20 12.19
CA LEU A 115 1.10 -8.82 12.81
C LEU A 115 2.35 -8.73 11.92
N GLN A 116 2.18 -8.86 10.60
CA GLN A 116 3.29 -8.76 9.65
C GLN A 116 3.73 -7.30 9.41
N GLU A 117 2.79 -6.36 9.45
CA GLU A 117 3.10 -4.93 9.38
C GLU A 117 3.99 -4.52 10.57
N TRP A 118 3.64 -4.98 11.76
CA TRP A 118 4.45 -4.78 12.98
C TRP A 118 5.81 -5.46 12.91
N ASN A 119 5.84 -6.71 12.46
CA ASN A 119 7.11 -7.43 12.32
C ASN A 119 8.09 -6.67 11.40
N GLY A 120 7.61 -6.13 10.28
CA GLY A 120 8.43 -5.32 9.39
C GLY A 120 8.96 -4.03 10.05
N ALA A 121 8.17 -3.41 10.93
CA ALA A 121 8.58 -2.19 11.62
C ALA A 121 9.71 -2.42 12.66
N PHE A 122 9.82 -3.64 13.20
CA PHE A 122 10.84 -4.00 14.18
C PHE A 122 11.99 -4.82 13.60
N ASP A 123 11.93 -5.19 12.32
CA ASP A 123 12.98 -5.96 11.67
C ASP A 123 14.12 -5.05 11.21
N ALA A 124 15.29 -5.17 11.84
CA ALA A 124 16.47 -4.41 11.49
C ALA A 124 16.96 -4.65 10.04
N PHE A 125 16.52 -5.73 9.40
CA PHE A 125 16.88 -6.09 8.03
C PHE A 125 15.75 -5.86 7.02
N ASP A 126 14.75 -5.04 7.39
CA ASP A 126 13.63 -4.63 6.52
C ASP A 126 12.95 -5.79 5.76
N THR A 127 12.82 -6.94 6.40
CA THR A 127 12.19 -8.16 5.87
C THR A 127 12.77 -8.70 4.55
N GLY A 128 13.82 -8.11 4.05
CA GLY A 128 14.39 -8.39 2.72
C GLY A 128 15.61 -9.30 2.71
N TYR A 129 16.30 -9.43 3.81
CA TYR A 129 17.59 -10.13 3.90
C TYR A 129 17.49 -11.52 4.53
N VAL A 130 18.55 -12.32 4.31
CA VAL A 130 18.66 -13.69 4.83
C VAL A 130 18.53 -13.76 6.35
N ALA A 131 18.93 -12.71 7.06
CA ALA A 131 18.88 -12.61 8.52
C ALA A 131 17.58 -11.97 9.05
N SER A 132 16.63 -11.63 8.18
CA SER A 132 15.37 -11.03 8.61
C SER A 132 14.51 -12.02 9.40
N THR A 133 13.69 -11.51 10.30
CA THR A 133 12.72 -12.29 11.07
C THR A 133 11.72 -13.00 10.16
N HIS A 134 11.52 -12.50 8.94
CA HIS A 134 10.68 -13.10 7.91
C HIS A 134 11.22 -14.43 7.38
N THR A 135 12.54 -14.57 7.27
CA THR A 135 13.20 -15.78 6.79
C THR A 135 13.19 -16.90 7.85
N GLY A 136 13.09 -16.54 9.12
CA GLY A 136 13.07 -17.47 10.26
C GLY A 136 11.76 -18.25 10.47
N GLY A 137 10.75 -18.09 9.62
CA GLY A 137 9.53 -18.91 9.66
C GLY A 137 8.58 -18.63 10.82
N ILE A 138 8.74 -17.53 11.54
CA ILE A 138 7.93 -17.22 12.72
C ILE A 138 6.49 -16.81 12.33
N MET A 139 6.24 -16.44 11.08
CA MET A 139 4.95 -15.92 10.62
C MET A 139 4.43 -16.66 9.37
N ALA A 140 3.37 -17.44 9.54
CA ALA A 140 2.81 -18.28 8.48
C ALA A 140 2.03 -17.51 7.40
N THR A 141 1.45 -16.34 7.71
CA THR A 141 0.60 -15.59 6.78
C THR A 141 1.04 -14.15 6.67
N VAL A 142 1.72 -13.85 5.58
CA VAL A 142 2.25 -12.49 5.30
C VAL A 142 1.14 -11.56 4.81
N ARG A 143 0.27 -12.06 3.94
CA ARG A 143 -0.85 -11.30 3.34
C ARG A 143 -2.08 -12.16 3.25
N SER A 144 -3.22 -11.55 3.52
CA SER A 144 -4.52 -12.16 3.29
C SER A 144 -5.20 -11.55 2.07
N THR A 145 -6.05 -12.34 1.43
CA THR A 145 -6.96 -11.92 0.35
C THR A 145 -8.36 -11.82 0.90
N ASN A 146 -9.22 -11.04 0.24
CA ASN A 146 -10.60 -10.80 0.65
C ASN A 146 -10.70 -10.23 2.07
N THR A 147 -9.72 -9.41 2.44
CA THR A 147 -9.58 -8.87 3.79
C THR A 147 -10.36 -7.58 3.93
N ILE A 148 -11.05 -7.45 5.05
CA ILE A 148 -11.52 -6.20 5.62
C ILE A 148 -10.55 -5.84 6.74
N TYR A 149 -9.91 -4.68 6.63
CA TYR A 149 -8.90 -4.23 7.57
C TYR A 149 -9.28 -2.85 8.12
N TYR A 150 -9.16 -2.69 9.41
CA TYR A 150 -9.36 -1.41 10.09
C TYR A 150 -8.11 -1.01 10.85
N ARG A 151 -7.76 0.27 10.75
CA ARG A 151 -6.73 0.91 11.56
C ARG A 151 -7.34 2.12 12.27
N SER A 152 -7.25 2.15 13.60
CA SER A 152 -7.70 3.29 14.39
C SER A 152 -6.85 4.54 14.14
N PRO A 153 -7.36 5.74 14.44
CA PRO A 153 -6.52 6.91 14.57
C PRO A 153 -5.56 6.73 15.75
N SER A 154 -4.52 7.57 15.80
CA SER A 154 -3.64 7.62 16.96
C SER A 154 -4.36 8.29 18.15
N LEU A 155 -4.41 7.60 19.26
CA LEU A 155 -5.00 8.04 20.53
C LEU A 155 -3.88 8.16 21.56
N GLY A 156 -3.27 9.34 21.65
CA GLY A 156 -2.15 9.57 22.57
C GLY A 156 -0.92 8.70 22.29
N GLY A 157 -0.65 8.35 21.02
CA GLY A 157 0.45 7.49 20.59
C GLY A 157 0.08 6.01 20.47
N PHE A 158 -1.09 5.59 20.97
CA PHE A 158 -1.60 4.22 20.80
C PHE A 158 -2.51 4.14 19.58
N PHE A 159 -2.46 3.01 18.89
CA PHE A 159 -3.39 2.68 17.81
C PHE A 159 -3.65 1.17 17.78
N ALA A 160 -4.76 0.79 17.19
CA ALA A 160 -5.19 -0.60 17.07
C ALA A 160 -5.41 -0.95 15.61
N HIS A 161 -5.03 -2.18 15.25
CA HIS A 161 -5.28 -2.74 13.92
C HIS A 161 -6.07 -4.03 14.08
N ALA A 162 -7.05 -4.23 13.21
CA ALA A 162 -7.82 -5.47 13.12
C ALA A 162 -8.06 -5.82 11.65
N GLY A 163 -8.09 -7.11 11.33
CA GLY A 163 -8.37 -7.59 9.97
C GLY A 163 -8.92 -9.01 9.98
N ILE A 164 -9.84 -9.27 9.07
CA ILE A 164 -10.46 -10.57 8.83
C ILE A 164 -10.39 -10.93 7.36
#